data_faa2d51caaedbbea75b990a0ee056bb7
#
_entry.id   faa2d51caaedbbea75b990a0ee056bb7
#
_cell.length_a   1.000
_cell.length_b   1.000
_cell.length_c   1.000
_cell.angle_alpha   90.00
_cell.angle_beta   90.00
_cell.angle_gamma   90.00
#
_symmetry.space_group_name_H-M   'P 1'
#
loop_
_entity.id
_entity.type
_entity.pdbx_description
1 polymer ?
#
loop_
_entity_poly.entity_id
_entity_poly.type
_entity_poly.pdbx_seq_one_letter_code
_entity_poly.pdbx_strand_id
1 'polypeptide(L)'
;HLISRREDAVYVADVISAWAERYIGNAGLAANPAPVARPGTVVVAETGTGKFTNVIVTGSGHILNTDEPQSVGGDDSGPTPYDLLLSALGACKSMTMRMYAERKGYKLGRAEVRLSHSKIHSDDCEACETENGKIDRIQTEISITGDLSQEERQSHFEIAERCPVHRTITGEILIEASLNE
;
A
#
# COMPACT_ATOMS: atom_id res chain seq x y z
N HIS A 1 -20.67 -28.53 -20.63
CA HIS A 1 -20.86 -28.53 -19.18
C HIS A 1 -19.91 -29.53 -18.54
N LEU A 2 -18.74 -29.03 -18.09
CA LEU A 2 -17.67 -29.89 -17.53
C LEU A 2 -17.92 -30.31 -16.06
N ILE A 3 -18.92 -29.76 -15.37
CA ILE A 3 -19.21 -29.99 -13.95
C ILE A 3 -20.73 -30.24 -13.74
N SER A 4 -21.30 -31.13 -14.51
CA SER A 4 -22.74 -31.45 -14.40
C SER A 4 -23.04 -32.65 -13.47
N ARG A 5 -22.02 -33.43 -13.11
CA ARG A 5 -22.14 -34.52 -12.15
C ARG A 5 -21.58 -34.08 -10.80
N ARG A 6 -22.26 -34.45 -9.73
CA ARG A 6 -21.81 -34.13 -8.36
C ARG A 6 -20.40 -34.66 -8.07
N GLU A 7 -20.06 -35.83 -8.60
CA GLU A 7 -18.76 -36.46 -8.46
C GLU A 7 -17.64 -35.64 -9.11
N ASP A 8 -17.89 -35.09 -10.30
CA ASP A 8 -16.94 -34.22 -11.01
C ASP A 8 -16.74 -32.88 -10.27
N ALA A 9 -17.80 -32.34 -9.67
CA ALA A 9 -17.73 -31.13 -8.87
C ALA A 9 -16.90 -31.32 -7.58
N VAL A 10 -17.06 -32.46 -6.89
CA VAL A 10 -16.27 -32.83 -5.71
C VAL A 10 -14.80 -33.00 -6.11
N TYR A 11 -14.51 -33.76 -7.17
CA TYR A 11 -13.15 -33.95 -7.65
C TYR A 11 -12.45 -32.62 -8.00
N VAL A 12 -13.13 -31.74 -8.71
CA VAL A 12 -12.58 -30.40 -9.03
C VAL A 12 -12.34 -29.57 -7.77
N ALA A 13 -13.26 -29.62 -6.82
CA ALA A 13 -13.07 -28.93 -5.54
C ALA A 13 -11.85 -29.45 -4.77
N ASP A 14 -11.66 -30.78 -4.71
CA ASP A 14 -10.53 -31.41 -4.04
C ASP A 14 -9.18 -31.04 -4.73
N VAL A 15 -9.15 -31.02 -6.07
CA VAL A 15 -7.96 -30.62 -6.84
C VAL A 15 -7.63 -29.14 -6.60
N ILE A 16 -8.65 -28.27 -6.60
CA ILE A 16 -8.46 -26.85 -6.32
C ILE A 16 -7.97 -26.64 -4.88
N SER A 17 -8.55 -27.36 -3.92
CA SER A 17 -8.14 -27.29 -2.51
C SER A 17 -6.68 -27.73 -2.31
N ALA A 18 -6.31 -28.86 -2.88
CA ALA A 18 -4.94 -29.38 -2.80
C ALA A 18 -3.91 -28.45 -3.51
N TRP A 19 -4.31 -27.83 -4.63
CA TRP A 19 -3.49 -26.85 -5.30
C TRP A 19 -3.38 -25.57 -4.45
N ALA A 20 -4.49 -25.08 -3.91
CA ALA A 20 -4.52 -23.91 -3.04
C ALA A 20 -3.64 -24.08 -1.81
N GLU A 21 -3.73 -25.25 -1.12
CA GLU A 21 -2.86 -25.60 0.01
C GLU A 21 -1.37 -25.56 -0.34
N ARG A 22 -1.00 -25.95 -1.55
CA ARG A 22 0.40 -25.98 -2.00
C ARG A 22 0.95 -24.62 -2.40
N TYR A 23 0.14 -23.73 -3.01
CA TYR A 23 0.60 -22.51 -3.63
C TYR A 23 0.15 -21.22 -2.93
N ILE A 24 -0.94 -21.30 -2.18
CA ILE A 24 -1.42 -20.18 -1.35
C ILE A 24 -0.85 -20.32 0.07
N GLY A 25 -0.23 -21.48 0.36
CA GLY A 25 0.15 -21.93 1.69
C GLY A 25 -1.10 -22.22 2.52
N ASN A 26 -0.93 -22.88 3.67
CA ASN A 26 -1.81 -22.63 4.78
C ASN A 26 -1.60 -21.14 5.14
N ALA A 27 -2.32 -20.25 4.48
CA ALA A 27 -2.76 -19.03 5.14
C ALA A 27 -3.55 -19.59 6.33
N GLY A 28 -2.82 -19.92 7.39
CA GLY A 28 -3.34 -20.59 8.56
C GLY A 28 -4.59 -19.83 8.89
N LEU A 29 -5.69 -20.54 9.01
CA LEU A 29 -6.95 -19.95 9.44
C LEU A 29 -6.54 -19.00 10.54
N ALA A 30 -6.62 -17.70 10.27
CA ALA A 30 -6.13 -16.69 11.20
C ALA A 30 -6.71 -17.10 12.56
N ALA A 31 -5.85 -17.26 13.57
CA ALA A 31 -6.32 -17.74 14.88
C ALA A 31 -7.39 -16.79 15.41
N ASN A 32 -7.36 -15.54 14.91
CA ASN A 32 -8.34 -14.50 15.18
C ASN A 32 -9.18 -14.20 13.91
N PRO A 33 -10.51 -14.04 14.05
CA PRO A 33 -11.36 -13.64 12.93
C PRO A 33 -10.96 -12.26 12.41
N ALA A 34 -11.06 -12.06 11.09
CA ALA A 34 -10.84 -10.75 10.50
C ALA A 34 -11.82 -9.72 11.11
N PRO A 35 -11.36 -8.54 11.49
CA PRO A 35 -12.21 -7.52 12.08
C PRO A 35 -13.19 -6.94 11.03
N VAL A 36 -14.25 -6.29 11.51
CA VAL A 36 -15.19 -5.58 10.65
C VAL A 36 -14.90 -4.08 10.73
N ALA A 37 -14.58 -3.47 9.59
CA ALA A 37 -14.38 -2.04 9.48
C ALA A 37 -15.69 -1.32 9.12
N ARG A 38 -15.96 -0.17 9.77
CA ARG A 38 -17.09 0.71 9.42
C ARG A 38 -16.72 1.59 8.21
N PRO A 39 -17.69 2.09 7.44
CA PRO A 39 -17.42 3.04 6.38
C PRO A 39 -16.53 4.21 6.84
N GLY A 40 -15.50 4.53 6.06
CA GLY A 40 -14.54 5.59 6.38
C GLY A 40 -13.47 5.23 7.42
N THR A 41 -13.44 3.98 7.91
CA THR A 41 -12.41 3.52 8.84
C THR A 41 -11.53 2.44 8.23
N VAL A 42 -10.38 2.24 8.83
CA VAL A 42 -9.49 1.09 8.60
C VAL A 42 -9.27 0.42 9.94
N VAL A 43 -9.38 -0.89 9.98
CA VAL A 43 -9.08 -1.70 11.18
C VAL A 43 -7.88 -2.58 10.86
N VAL A 44 -6.92 -2.58 11.75
CA VAL A 44 -5.75 -3.46 11.71
C VAL A 44 -5.77 -4.32 12.95
N ALA A 45 -5.63 -5.64 12.77
CA ALA A 45 -5.65 -6.57 13.88
C ALA A 45 -4.67 -7.71 13.66
N GLU A 46 -4.04 -8.18 14.73
CA GLU A 46 -3.20 -9.37 14.69
C GLU A 46 -4.00 -10.61 14.27
N THR A 47 -3.44 -11.39 13.35
CA THR A 47 -4.08 -12.63 12.89
C THR A 47 -3.99 -13.77 13.91
N GLY A 48 -3.06 -13.67 14.87
CA GLY A 48 -2.72 -14.75 15.79
C GLY A 48 -1.87 -15.85 15.13
N THR A 49 -1.45 -15.66 13.88
CA THR A 49 -0.49 -16.50 13.16
C THR A 49 0.74 -15.68 12.85
N GLY A 50 1.93 -16.30 12.88
CA GLY A 50 3.19 -15.57 12.76
C GLY A 50 3.46 -14.65 13.97
N LYS A 51 4.54 -13.89 13.90
CA LYS A 51 4.96 -13.01 14.99
C LYS A 51 4.42 -11.58 14.84
N PHE A 52 4.32 -11.08 13.59
CA PHE A 52 3.94 -9.70 13.30
C PHE A 52 2.81 -9.63 12.26
N THR A 53 2.25 -10.78 11.86
CA THR A 53 1.23 -10.83 10.81
C THR A 53 -0.06 -10.17 11.28
N ASN A 54 -0.48 -9.15 10.56
CA ASN A 54 -1.74 -8.45 10.78
C ASN A 54 -2.62 -8.54 9.54
N VAL A 55 -3.93 -8.50 9.75
CA VAL A 55 -4.93 -8.28 8.70
C VAL A 55 -5.40 -6.83 8.75
N ILE A 56 -5.46 -6.22 7.59
CA ILE A 56 -5.99 -4.87 7.38
C ILE A 56 -7.34 -5.01 6.69
N VAL A 57 -8.37 -4.40 7.24
CA VAL A 57 -9.71 -4.35 6.64
C VAL A 57 -10.12 -2.89 6.49
N THR A 58 -10.49 -2.50 5.28
CA THR A 58 -11.01 -1.15 5.02
C THR A 58 -12.53 -1.13 5.11
N GLY A 59 -13.11 0.03 5.41
CA GLY A 59 -14.57 0.20 5.43
C GLY A 59 -15.26 0.01 4.07
N SER A 60 -14.51 -0.05 2.97
CA SER A 60 -14.97 -0.43 1.63
C SER A 60 -14.89 -1.93 1.36
N GLY A 61 -14.43 -2.74 2.31
CA GLY A 61 -14.38 -4.19 2.23
C GLY A 61 -13.10 -4.78 1.62
N HIS A 62 -12.07 -3.98 1.35
CA HIS A 62 -10.78 -4.51 0.92
C HIS A 62 -10.03 -5.12 2.12
N ILE A 63 -9.40 -6.27 1.88
CA ILE A 63 -8.63 -7.02 2.87
C ILE A 63 -7.22 -7.23 2.32
N LEU A 64 -6.21 -6.98 3.15
CA LEU A 64 -4.82 -7.29 2.86
C LEU A 64 -4.08 -7.67 4.15
N ASN A 65 -3.04 -8.47 4.01
CA ASN A 65 -2.14 -8.76 5.12
C ASN A 65 -0.98 -7.76 5.12
N THR A 66 -0.40 -7.56 6.30
CA THR A 66 0.87 -6.85 6.50
C THR A 66 1.72 -7.65 7.48
N ASP A 67 3.03 -7.61 7.29
CA ASP A 67 3.99 -8.33 8.12
C ASP A 67 5.34 -7.62 8.08
N GLU A 68 6.29 -8.11 8.86
CA GLU A 68 7.69 -7.70 8.77
C GLU A 68 8.52 -8.75 8.03
N PRO A 69 9.65 -8.38 7.42
CA PRO A 69 10.52 -9.31 6.72
C PRO A 69 11.23 -10.27 7.71
N GLN A 70 11.69 -11.40 7.20
CA GLN A 70 12.39 -12.41 8.00
C GLN A 70 13.64 -11.86 8.70
N SER A 71 14.30 -10.85 8.12
CA SER A 71 15.47 -10.19 8.70
C SER A 71 15.23 -9.53 10.06
N VAL A 72 13.98 -9.16 10.36
CA VAL A 72 13.56 -8.63 11.68
C VAL A 72 12.67 -9.60 12.45
N GLY A 73 12.50 -10.83 11.94
CA GLY A 73 11.80 -11.91 12.62
C GLY A 73 10.33 -12.05 12.27
N GLY A 74 9.86 -11.44 11.18
CA GLY A 74 8.56 -11.70 10.55
C GLY A 74 8.60 -12.91 9.63
N ASP A 75 7.46 -13.21 9.01
CA ASP A 75 7.30 -14.32 8.06
C ASP A 75 7.29 -13.85 6.60
N ASP A 76 7.40 -12.53 6.36
CA ASP A 76 7.34 -11.91 5.03
C ASP A 76 6.03 -12.26 4.28
N SER A 77 4.92 -12.34 5.02
CA SER A 77 3.60 -12.74 4.51
C SER A 77 2.78 -11.58 3.92
N GLY A 78 3.32 -10.39 3.94
CA GLY A 78 2.70 -9.18 3.39
C GLY A 78 3.64 -7.98 3.39
N PRO A 79 3.24 -6.85 2.78
CA PRO A 79 4.02 -5.62 2.78
C PRO A 79 4.27 -5.11 4.21
N THR A 80 5.42 -4.48 4.43
CA THR A 80 5.74 -3.83 5.70
C THR A 80 4.88 -2.58 5.91
N PRO A 81 4.77 -2.05 7.14
CA PRO A 81 4.11 -0.77 7.40
C PRO A 81 4.67 0.39 6.57
N TYR A 82 5.98 0.43 6.33
CA TYR A 82 6.60 1.44 5.47
C TYR A 82 6.27 1.23 3.99
N ASP A 83 6.16 -0.01 3.50
CA ASP A 83 5.70 -0.28 2.13
C ASP A 83 4.26 0.22 1.93
N LEU A 84 3.41 0.09 2.93
CA LEU A 84 2.04 0.61 2.89
C LEU A 84 2.01 2.14 2.86
N LEU A 85 2.85 2.81 3.65
CA LEU A 85 2.99 4.27 3.64
C LEU A 85 3.47 4.77 2.27
N LEU A 86 4.52 4.16 1.72
CA LEU A 86 5.05 4.48 0.39
C LEU A 86 4.02 4.19 -0.71
N SER A 87 3.31 3.08 -0.59
CA SER A 87 2.24 2.71 -1.53
C SER A 87 1.10 3.72 -1.54
N ALA A 88 0.69 4.21 -0.37
CA ALA A 88 -0.33 5.24 -0.25
C ALA A 88 0.10 6.54 -0.96
N LEU A 89 1.34 6.98 -0.74
CA LEU A 89 1.89 8.16 -1.40
C LEU A 89 2.02 7.96 -2.92
N GLY A 90 2.57 6.82 -3.36
CA GLY A 90 2.75 6.50 -4.78
C GLY A 90 1.43 6.40 -5.55
N ALA A 91 0.46 5.68 -4.97
CA ALA A 91 -0.88 5.57 -5.54
C ALA A 91 -1.56 6.95 -5.67
N CYS A 92 -1.48 7.78 -4.62
CA CYS A 92 -2.06 9.11 -4.64
C CYS A 92 -1.42 10.01 -5.70
N LYS A 93 -0.07 10.00 -5.86
CA LYS A 93 0.63 10.72 -6.91
C LYS A 93 0.19 10.26 -8.30
N SER A 94 0.16 8.95 -8.56
CA SER A 94 -0.24 8.37 -9.85
C SER A 94 -1.69 8.72 -10.21
N MET A 95 -2.63 8.56 -9.27
CA MET A 95 -4.04 8.91 -9.46
C MET A 95 -4.23 10.40 -9.71
N THR A 96 -3.49 11.26 -8.99
CA THR A 96 -3.54 12.73 -9.18
C THR A 96 -3.09 13.12 -10.59
N MET A 97 -2.01 12.52 -11.10
CA MET A 97 -1.56 12.73 -12.48
C MET A 97 -2.62 12.29 -13.50
N ARG A 98 -3.25 11.14 -13.30
CA ARG A 98 -4.33 10.63 -14.17
C ARG A 98 -5.53 11.59 -14.20
N MET A 99 -6.02 11.99 -13.04
CA MET A 99 -7.14 12.93 -12.93
C MET A 99 -6.81 14.30 -13.56
N TYR A 100 -5.58 14.75 -13.42
CA TYR A 100 -5.11 15.97 -14.05
C TYR A 100 -5.10 15.86 -15.58
N ALA A 101 -4.55 14.76 -16.11
CA ALA A 101 -4.53 14.48 -17.54
C ALA A 101 -5.93 14.46 -18.15
N GLU A 102 -6.87 13.76 -17.51
CA GLU A 102 -8.27 13.68 -17.95
C GLU A 102 -8.92 15.07 -17.99
N ARG A 103 -8.75 15.86 -16.94
CA ARG A 103 -9.31 17.23 -16.88
C ARG A 103 -8.74 18.16 -17.94
N LYS A 104 -7.46 17.98 -18.33
CA LYS A 104 -6.76 18.80 -19.31
C LYS A 104 -6.87 18.27 -20.75
N GLY A 105 -7.37 17.05 -20.93
CA GLY A 105 -7.41 16.37 -22.21
C GLY A 105 -6.01 15.91 -22.69
N TYR A 106 -5.06 15.73 -21.77
CA TYR A 106 -3.71 15.29 -22.08
C TYR A 106 -3.67 13.77 -22.33
N LYS A 107 -2.84 13.33 -23.29
CA LYS A 107 -2.73 11.92 -23.68
C LYS A 107 -1.72 11.17 -22.80
N LEU A 108 -1.95 11.15 -21.50
CA LEU A 108 -1.14 10.38 -20.56
C LEU A 108 -1.32 8.88 -20.82
N GLY A 109 -0.25 8.18 -21.17
CA GLY A 109 -0.21 6.73 -21.30
C GLY A 109 -0.16 6.07 -19.92
N ARG A 110 1.03 5.98 -19.34
CA ARG A 110 1.27 5.40 -17.99
C ARG A 110 2.05 6.37 -17.12
N ALA A 111 1.60 6.50 -15.87
CA ALA A 111 2.37 7.09 -14.79
C ALA A 111 2.90 5.96 -13.89
N GLU A 112 4.19 5.97 -13.63
CA GLU A 112 4.86 5.05 -12.70
C GLU A 112 5.59 5.89 -11.64
N VAL A 113 5.44 5.52 -10.38
CA VAL A 113 6.05 6.21 -9.25
C VAL A 113 6.84 5.18 -8.45
N ARG A 114 8.14 5.37 -8.33
CA ARG A 114 9.03 4.57 -7.49
C ARG A 114 9.36 5.36 -6.25
N LEU A 115 9.28 4.71 -5.11
CA LEU A 115 9.54 5.35 -3.82
C LEU A 115 10.49 4.48 -3.01
N SER A 116 11.33 5.15 -2.25
CA SER A 116 12.17 4.51 -1.24
C SER A 116 12.17 5.35 0.03
N HIS A 117 12.35 4.67 1.15
CA HIS A 117 12.46 5.29 2.46
C HIS A 117 13.85 5.02 3.02
N SER A 118 14.44 6.03 3.67
CA SER A 118 15.71 5.93 4.37
C SER A 118 15.74 6.93 5.52
N LYS A 119 16.62 6.68 6.49
CA LYS A 119 16.94 7.68 7.52
C LYS A 119 18.28 8.32 7.19
N ILE A 120 18.31 9.65 7.13
CA ILE A 120 19.52 10.44 6.93
C ILE A 120 19.80 11.28 8.17
N HIS A 121 21.03 11.73 8.34
CA HIS A 121 21.36 12.69 9.41
C HIS A 121 20.80 14.07 9.06
N SER A 122 20.38 14.83 10.06
CA SER A 122 19.87 16.20 9.87
C SER A 122 20.87 17.10 9.14
N ASP A 123 22.18 16.92 9.41
CA ASP A 123 23.25 17.69 8.77
C ASP A 123 23.33 17.49 7.24
N ASP A 124 22.77 16.38 6.72
CA ASP A 124 22.72 16.06 5.30
C ASP A 124 21.46 16.64 4.62
N CYS A 125 20.67 17.47 5.32
CA CYS A 125 19.42 18.03 4.83
C CYS A 125 19.38 19.55 5.02
N GLU A 126 19.62 20.29 3.94
CA GLU A 126 19.61 21.77 3.95
C GLU A 126 18.23 22.40 4.21
N ALA A 127 17.13 21.64 3.91
CA ALA A 127 15.76 22.13 3.99
C ALA A 127 15.00 21.63 5.23
N CYS A 128 15.65 20.96 6.16
CA CYS A 128 15.01 20.34 7.32
C CYS A 128 15.11 21.22 8.57
N GLU A 129 14.04 21.29 9.35
CA GLU A 129 13.97 22.07 10.58
C GLU A 129 14.61 21.35 11.79
N THR A 130 14.87 20.05 11.67
CA THR A 130 15.51 19.26 12.73
C THR A 130 17.01 19.57 12.80
N GLU A 131 17.44 20.16 13.90
CA GLU A 131 18.83 20.58 14.07
C GLU A 131 19.77 19.43 14.46
N ASN A 132 19.28 18.34 15.05
CA ASN A 132 20.10 17.21 15.51
C ASN A 132 19.36 15.87 15.35
N GLY A 133 20.09 14.83 14.93
CA GLY A 133 19.58 13.47 14.86
C GLY A 133 19.31 12.99 13.43
N LYS A 134 18.44 11.99 13.32
CA LYS A 134 18.06 11.40 12.03
C LYS A 134 16.65 11.81 11.64
N ILE A 135 16.48 12.09 10.37
CA ILE A 135 15.20 12.40 9.75
C ILE A 135 14.83 11.31 8.77
N ASP A 136 13.53 11.09 8.59
CA ASP A 136 13.01 10.18 7.59
C ASP A 136 12.99 10.86 6.23
N ARG A 137 13.61 10.23 5.23
CA ARG A 137 13.64 10.72 3.84
C ARG A 137 12.88 9.76 2.95
N ILE A 138 11.90 10.27 2.22
CA ILE A 138 11.20 9.56 1.14
C ILE A 138 11.70 10.13 -0.20
N GLN A 139 12.32 9.29 -1.01
CA GLN A 139 12.72 9.63 -2.36
C GLN A 139 11.65 9.13 -3.35
N THR A 140 11.34 9.94 -4.35
CA THR A 140 10.32 9.64 -5.35
C THR A 140 10.90 9.84 -6.75
N GLU A 141 10.80 8.81 -7.59
CA GLU A 141 11.11 8.86 -9.02
C GLU A 141 9.81 8.68 -9.82
N ILE A 142 9.52 9.61 -10.72
CA ILE A 142 8.30 9.60 -11.53
C ILE A 142 8.66 9.38 -12.99
N SER A 143 8.10 8.33 -13.59
CA SER A 143 8.20 8.04 -15.02
C SER A 143 6.83 8.19 -15.69
N ILE A 144 6.79 8.95 -16.78
CA ILE A 144 5.55 9.24 -17.50
C ILE A 144 5.72 8.87 -18.98
N THR A 145 4.79 8.05 -19.49
CA THR A 145 4.69 7.73 -20.92
C THR A 145 3.43 8.38 -21.53
N GLY A 146 3.37 8.45 -22.85
CA GLY A 146 2.24 9.00 -23.59
C GLY A 146 2.69 10.06 -24.59
N ASP A 147 1.73 10.51 -25.40
CA ASP A 147 1.93 11.58 -26.38
C ASP A 147 1.77 12.94 -25.66
N LEU A 148 2.84 13.33 -24.99
CA LEU A 148 2.92 14.51 -24.13
C LEU A 148 4.13 15.37 -24.51
N SER A 149 3.96 16.67 -24.57
CA SER A 149 5.07 17.62 -24.67
C SER A 149 5.91 17.64 -23.38
N GLN A 150 7.06 18.27 -23.43
CA GLN A 150 7.91 18.43 -22.24
C GLN A 150 7.23 19.28 -21.17
N GLU A 151 6.50 20.32 -21.55
CA GLU A 151 5.75 21.18 -20.65
C GLU A 151 4.60 20.42 -19.95
N GLU A 152 3.89 19.56 -20.71
CA GLU A 152 2.85 18.71 -20.15
C GLU A 152 3.42 17.71 -19.16
N ARG A 153 4.59 17.10 -19.44
CA ARG A 153 5.29 16.21 -18.50
C ARG A 153 5.70 16.94 -17.23
N GLN A 154 6.24 18.14 -17.36
CA GLN A 154 6.60 18.97 -16.21
C GLN A 154 5.38 19.32 -15.37
N SER A 155 4.26 19.68 -16.00
CA SER A 155 2.99 19.95 -15.31
C SER A 155 2.45 18.72 -14.56
N HIS A 156 2.64 17.52 -15.10
CA HIS A 156 2.27 16.27 -14.39
C HIS A 156 3.16 16.04 -13.17
N PHE A 157 4.45 16.29 -13.28
CA PHE A 157 5.37 16.19 -12.15
C PHE A 157 4.96 17.17 -11.04
N GLU A 158 4.73 18.43 -11.35
CA GLU A 158 4.34 19.46 -10.40
C GLU A 158 3.01 19.14 -9.68
N ILE A 159 2.02 18.62 -10.42
CA ILE A 159 0.74 18.24 -9.79
C ILE A 159 0.87 16.99 -8.90
N ALA A 160 1.76 16.07 -9.23
CA ALA A 160 2.05 14.91 -8.39
C ALA A 160 2.61 15.33 -7.02
N GLU A 161 3.43 16.37 -6.96
CA GLU A 161 3.96 16.94 -5.72
C GLU A 161 2.87 17.60 -4.85
N ARG A 162 1.70 17.86 -5.39
CA ARG A 162 0.55 18.45 -4.69
C ARG A 162 -0.55 17.43 -4.37
N CYS A 163 -0.26 16.14 -4.47
CA CYS A 163 -1.27 15.12 -4.17
C CYS A 163 -1.70 15.19 -2.68
N PRO A 164 -2.95 14.84 -2.36
CA PRO A 164 -3.48 14.95 -0.99
C PRO A 164 -2.62 14.25 0.07
N VAL A 165 -2.17 13.01 -0.18
CA VAL A 165 -1.32 12.25 0.76
C VAL A 165 0.02 12.96 0.97
N HIS A 166 0.67 13.49 -0.09
CA HIS A 166 1.90 14.28 0.06
C HIS A 166 1.68 15.45 1.00
N ARG A 167 0.61 16.21 0.78
CA ARG A 167 0.27 17.37 1.64
C ARG A 167 -0.02 16.99 3.07
N THR A 168 -0.61 15.81 3.30
CA THR A 168 -0.87 15.29 4.65
C THR A 168 0.46 14.98 5.36
N ILE A 169 1.35 14.20 4.73
CA ILE A 169 2.60 13.77 5.40
C ILE A 169 3.65 14.87 5.55
N THR A 170 3.55 15.96 4.79
CA THR A 170 4.43 17.15 4.90
C THR A 170 3.82 18.29 5.71
N GLY A 171 2.58 18.16 6.13
CA GLY A 171 1.88 19.13 6.98
C GLY A 171 1.85 18.71 8.44
N GLU A 172 1.18 19.50 9.24
CA GLU A 172 0.91 19.15 10.64
C GLU A 172 -0.16 18.06 10.72
N ILE A 173 0.10 17.01 11.50
CA ILE A 173 -0.82 15.90 11.74
C ILE A 173 -1.07 15.79 13.24
N LEU A 174 -2.33 15.95 13.66
CA LEU A 174 -2.76 15.62 15.01
C LEU A 174 -3.18 14.15 15.06
N ILE A 175 -2.50 13.37 15.90
CA ILE A 175 -2.85 11.97 16.18
C ILE A 175 -3.39 11.88 17.60
N GLU A 176 -4.67 11.50 17.73
CA GLU A 176 -5.33 11.28 19.02
C GLU A 176 -5.52 9.77 19.23
N ALA A 177 -5.23 9.29 20.42
CA ALA A 177 -5.35 7.89 20.79
C ALA A 177 -6.20 7.73 22.06
N SER A 178 -7.01 6.66 22.10
CA SER A 178 -7.77 6.25 23.28
C SER A 178 -7.63 4.74 23.48
N LEU A 179 -7.61 4.32 24.75
CA LEU A 179 -7.68 2.92 25.12
C LEU A 179 -9.15 2.55 25.38
N ASN A 180 -9.65 1.53 24.68
CA ASN A 180 -10.96 0.96 24.98
C ASN A 180 -10.75 -0.23 25.93
N GLU A 181 -11.50 -0.24 27.05
CA GLU A 181 -11.54 -1.36 28.01
C GLU A 181 -12.49 -2.47 27.53
#